data_2d000749988aa3c33299f7ec150ab1ab
#
_entry.id   2d000749988aa3c33299f7ec150ab1ab
#
_cell.length_a   1.000
_cell.length_b   1.000
_cell.length_c   1.000
_cell.angle_alpha   90.00
_cell.angle_beta   90.00
_cell.angle_gamma   90.00
#
_symmetry.space_group_name_H-M   'P 1'
#
loop_
_entity.id
_entity.type
_entity.pdbx_description
1 polymer ?
#
loop_
_entity_poly.entity_id
_entity_poly.type
_entity_poly.pdbx_seq_one_letter_code
_entity_poly.pdbx_strand_id
1 'polypeptide(L)'
;INVHIMSEIKKENHKLSVIKTGDQRSPDTSYTDYLKEDAKEVPEFMVKENYEYLGSEDIDVSRYISREYFEKERDCMWTRVWQFACRVEDIPEVGDSLVYDILDWSFLIVRSDKDTIKAFYNSCLHRGRRIKTERGFGKDLQCPFHGFCWNLDGSLKFTPASWDFPHIKDREFSLPEVKVEIWEGFVFINMDENAVSLE
;
A
#
# COMPACT_ATOMS: atom_id res chain seq x y z
N ILE A 1 18.58 -36.00 0.45
CA ILE A 1 19.42 -34.95 1.05
C ILE A 1 19.46 -35.21 2.54
N ASN A 2 20.66 -35.46 3.04
CA ASN A 2 21.01 -36.16 4.27
C ASN A 2 20.48 -35.46 5.54
N VAL A 3 19.60 -36.16 6.25
CA VAL A 3 19.10 -35.80 7.61
C VAL A 3 20.25 -35.75 8.64
N HIS A 4 21.44 -36.23 8.30
CA HIS A 4 22.61 -36.26 9.19
C HIS A 4 23.34 -34.92 9.29
N ILE A 5 23.20 -34.03 8.30
CA ILE A 5 23.83 -32.68 8.33
C ILE A 5 23.07 -31.72 9.26
N MET A 6 21.76 -31.93 9.43
CA MET A 6 20.96 -31.10 10.32
C MET A 6 21.14 -31.38 11.82
N SER A 7 21.72 -32.55 12.19
CA SER A 7 21.94 -32.91 13.59
C SER A 7 23.24 -32.32 14.19
N GLU A 8 24.19 -31.91 13.36
CA GLU A 8 25.45 -31.34 13.82
C GLU A 8 25.39 -29.83 14.03
N ILE A 9 24.49 -29.13 13.33
CA ILE A 9 24.31 -27.68 13.48
C ILE A 9 23.66 -27.31 14.84
N LYS A 10 23.04 -28.26 15.53
CA LYS A 10 22.36 -28.04 16.82
C LYS A 10 23.26 -28.06 18.06
N LYS A 11 24.57 -28.16 17.95
CA LYS A 11 25.47 -28.30 19.11
C LYS A 11 26.40 -27.15 19.40
N GLU A 12 26.47 -26.13 18.60
CA GLU A 12 27.12 -24.89 19.02
C GLU A 12 26.08 -23.96 19.66
N ASN A 13 25.91 -24.13 20.98
CA ASN A 13 25.37 -23.06 21.83
C ASN A 13 26.30 -21.85 21.72
N HIS A 14 26.14 -21.05 20.65
CA HIS A 14 26.63 -19.69 20.69
C HIS A 14 25.85 -19.01 21.83
N LYS A 15 26.56 -18.75 22.94
CA LYS A 15 26.13 -17.73 23.87
C LYS A 15 26.00 -16.47 23.05
N LEU A 16 24.77 -16.14 22.64
CA LEU A 16 24.45 -14.86 22.06
C LEU A 16 24.89 -13.81 23.08
N SER A 17 26.04 -13.20 22.83
CA SER A 17 26.44 -12.03 23.59
C SER A 17 25.35 -10.98 23.37
N VAL A 18 24.84 -10.43 24.45
CA VAL A 18 23.87 -9.32 24.36
C VAL A 18 24.60 -8.19 23.64
N ILE A 19 24.23 -7.95 22.38
CA ILE A 19 24.74 -6.85 21.59
C ILE A 19 24.16 -5.56 22.19
N LYS A 20 25.04 -4.68 22.66
CA LYS A 20 24.62 -3.39 23.21
C LYS A 20 24.39 -2.40 22.05
N THR A 21 23.56 -1.40 22.29
CA THR A 21 23.41 -0.27 21.39
C THR A 21 24.79 0.34 21.09
N GLY A 22 25.13 0.49 19.81
CA GLY A 22 26.43 0.98 19.36
C GLY A 22 27.50 -0.09 19.13
N ASP A 23 27.27 -1.36 19.52
CA ASP A 23 28.20 -2.44 19.23
C ASP A 23 28.14 -2.83 17.76
N GLN A 24 29.31 -3.03 17.15
CA GLN A 24 29.39 -3.55 15.79
C GLN A 24 28.89 -4.99 15.73
N ARG A 25 27.94 -5.26 14.84
CA ARG A 25 27.29 -6.57 14.69
C ARG A 25 27.95 -7.49 13.66
N SER A 26 28.76 -6.90 12.80
CA SER A 26 29.52 -7.61 11.77
C SER A 26 31.00 -7.31 11.95
N PRO A 27 31.91 -8.27 11.66
CA PRO A 27 33.35 -7.98 11.61
C PRO A 27 33.72 -7.13 10.40
N ASP A 28 32.79 -6.94 9.45
CA ASP A 28 33.01 -6.11 8.28
C ASP A 28 32.67 -4.63 8.54
N THR A 29 32.78 -3.81 7.51
CA THR A 29 32.47 -2.38 7.55
C THR A 29 31.07 -2.11 8.08
N SER A 30 30.97 -1.29 9.10
CA SER A 30 29.69 -0.90 9.68
C SER A 30 29.02 0.22 8.87
N TYR A 31 27.70 0.42 9.10
CA TYR A 31 26.98 1.56 8.52
C TYR A 31 27.61 2.90 8.90
N THR A 32 28.04 3.05 10.16
CA THR A 32 28.71 4.26 10.64
C THR A 32 30.07 4.49 9.98
N ASP A 33 30.73 3.44 9.51
CA ASP A 33 31.99 3.59 8.78
C ASP A 33 31.73 4.13 7.37
N TYR A 34 30.69 3.66 6.69
CA TYR A 34 30.25 4.23 5.41
C TYR A 34 29.88 5.70 5.53
N LEU A 35 29.15 6.08 6.61
CA LEU A 35 28.77 7.47 6.82
C LEU A 35 29.96 8.41 7.00
N LYS A 36 31.11 7.92 7.51
CA LYS A 36 32.35 8.72 7.65
C LYS A 36 33.01 9.02 6.30
N GLU A 37 32.70 8.24 5.26
CA GLU A 37 33.25 8.43 3.91
C GLU A 37 32.45 9.44 3.10
N ASP A 38 31.28 9.87 3.58
CA ASP A 38 30.44 10.86 2.92
C ASP A 38 31.14 12.23 2.82
N ALA A 39 31.07 12.84 1.65
CA ALA A 39 31.65 14.17 1.40
C ALA A 39 30.87 15.32 2.07
N LYS A 40 29.71 15.05 2.62
CA LYS A 40 28.85 16.03 3.31
C LYS A 40 28.69 15.63 4.77
N GLU A 41 28.41 16.63 5.61
CA GLU A 41 28.07 16.40 7.00
C GLU A 41 26.81 15.50 7.08
N VAL A 42 26.93 14.41 7.81
CA VAL A 42 25.85 13.43 7.96
C VAL A 42 24.87 13.96 9.02
N PRO A 43 23.55 14.01 8.71
CA PRO A 43 22.55 14.43 9.66
C PRO A 43 22.56 13.59 10.94
N GLU A 44 22.36 14.21 12.11
CA GLU A 44 22.42 13.56 13.42
C GLU A 44 21.49 12.35 13.53
N PHE A 45 20.29 12.40 12.93
CA PHE A 45 19.33 11.29 12.97
C PHE A 45 19.83 10.03 12.25
N MET A 46 20.76 10.15 11.30
CA MET A 46 21.37 9.01 10.59
C MET A 46 22.47 8.33 11.40
N VAL A 47 23.13 9.05 12.30
CA VAL A 47 24.18 8.49 13.16
C VAL A 47 23.64 8.02 14.51
N LYS A 48 22.40 8.40 14.85
CA LYS A 48 21.78 7.99 16.10
C LYS A 48 21.21 6.57 15.99
N GLU A 49 21.87 5.63 16.62
CA GLU A 49 21.36 4.27 16.69
C GLU A 49 20.21 4.16 17.71
N ASN A 50 19.05 3.68 17.21
CA ASN A 50 17.87 3.35 18.02
C ASN A 50 17.62 1.84 18.00
N TYR A 51 18.68 1.05 18.05
CA TYR A 51 18.54 -0.40 17.97
C TYR A 51 18.03 -0.98 19.27
N GLU A 52 16.88 -1.64 19.18
CA GLU A 52 16.36 -2.54 20.19
C GLU A 52 16.54 -3.99 19.71
N TYR A 53 17.18 -4.83 20.54
CA TYR A 53 17.32 -6.24 20.19
C TYR A 53 15.96 -6.94 20.35
N LEU A 54 15.39 -7.36 19.22
CA LEU A 54 14.07 -7.99 19.17
C LEU A 54 14.11 -9.52 19.20
N GLY A 55 15.28 -10.11 19.43
CA GLY A 55 15.48 -11.56 19.40
C GLY A 55 16.07 -12.04 18.08
N SER A 56 16.51 -13.30 18.07
CA SER A 56 17.07 -13.99 16.90
C SER A 56 16.50 -15.40 16.74
N GLU A 57 15.37 -15.69 17.41
CA GLU A 57 14.68 -16.96 17.30
C GLU A 57 14.10 -17.13 15.89
N ASP A 58 14.00 -18.37 15.47
CA ASP A 58 13.38 -18.72 14.21
C ASP A 58 11.94 -18.23 14.14
N ILE A 59 11.56 -17.61 13.05
CA ILE A 59 10.19 -17.24 12.78
C ILE A 59 9.42 -18.49 12.35
N ASP A 60 8.29 -18.76 12.99
CA ASP A 60 7.44 -19.89 12.65
C ASP A 60 7.01 -19.82 11.17
N VAL A 61 7.25 -20.90 10.45
CA VAL A 61 6.98 -21.01 9.01
C VAL A 61 5.49 -20.83 8.68
N SER A 62 4.59 -21.04 9.65
CA SER A 62 3.15 -20.85 9.47
C SER A 62 2.80 -19.41 9.04
N ARG A 63 3.60 -18.41 9.42
CA ARG A 63 3.42 -17.02 8.98
C ARG A 63 3.52 -16.84 7.47
N TYR A 64 4.22 -17.74 6.79
CA TYR A 64 4.45 -17.66 5.34
C TYR A 64 3.53 -18.56 4.51
N ILE A 65 2.96 -19.62 5.12
CA ILE A 65 2.22 -20.66 4.39
C ILE A 65 0.80 -20.90 4.91
N SER A 66 0.45 -20.39 6.10
CA SER A 66 -0.87 -20.59 6.69
C SER A 66 -1.94 -19.71 6.04
N ARG A 67 -3.03 -20.33 5.58
CA ARG A 67 -4.20 -19.61 5.10
C ARG A 67 -4.85 -18.75 6.19
N GLU A 68 -4.92 -19.29 7.42
CA GLU A 68 -5.46 -18.58 8.57
C GLU A 68 -4.64 -17.33 8.90
N TYR A 69 -3.30 -17.43 8.81
CA TYR A 69 -2.42 -16.29 9.05
C TYR A 69 -2.62 -15.20 7.99
N PHE A 70 -2.68 -15.60 6.73
CA PHE A 70 -2.99 -14.69 5.61
C PHE A 70 -4.33 -13.95 5.81
N GLU A 71 -5.38 -14.65 6.26
CA GLU A 71 -6.68 -14.04 6.52
C GLU A 71 -6.62 -13.02 7.66
N LYS A 72 -5.82 -13.28 8.70
CA LYS A 72 -5.55 -12.31 9.76
C LYS A 72 -4.80 -11.08 9.25
N GLU A 73 -3.77 -11.25 8.42
CA GLU A 73 -3.06 -10.14 7.80
C GLU A 73 -3.99 -9.31 6.91
N ARG A 74 -4.82 -9.97 6.09
CA ARG A 74 -5.81 -9.30 5.26
C ARG A 74 -6.74 -8.42 6.11
N ASP A 75 -7.31 -8.96 7.17
CA ASP A 75 -8.37 -8.29 7.93
C ASP A 75 -7.83 -7.28 8.97
N CYS A 76 -6.64 -7.53 9.52
CA CYS A 76 -6.09 -6.74 10.63
C CYS A 76 -4.96 -5.79 10.21
N MET A 77 -4.32 -6.02 9.08
CA MET A 77 -3.18 -5.23 8.62
C MET A 77 -3.49 -4.51 7.30
N TRP A 78 -3.71 -5.26 6.21
CA TRP A 78 -3.85 -4.69 4.88
C TRP A 78 -5.01 -3.70 4.73
N THR A 79 -6.08 -3.85 5.50
CA THR A 79 -7.21 -2.92 5.52
C THR A 79 -6.95 -1.65 6.34
N ARG A 80 -5.83 -1.55 7.06
CA ARG A 80 -5.59 -0.50 8.06
C ARG A 80 -4.26 0.24 7.92
N VAL A 81 -3.39 -0.23 7.04
CA VAL A 81 -2.08 0.39 6.83
C VAL A 81 -2.07 1.25 5.57
N TRP A 82 -1.26 2.31 5.58
CA TRP A 82 -0.96 3.06 4.38
C TRP A 82 -0.20 2.19 3.39
N GLN A 83 -0.66 2.16 2.15
CA GLN A 83 -0.10 1.34 1.08
C GLN A 83 0.37 2.25 -0.04
N PHE A 84 1.62 2.10 -0.43
CA PHE A 84 2.16 2.78 -1.59
C PHE A 84 1.45 2.30 -2.86
N ALA A 85 0.77 3.21 -3.54
CA ALA A 85 0.01 2.89 -4.74
C ALA A 85 0.74 3.26 -6.03
N CYS A 86 1.28 4.48 -6.11
CA CYS A 86 2.00 4.98 -7.28
C CYS A 86 2.80 6.24 -6.94
N ARG A 87 3.54 6.76 -7.91
CA ARG A 87 4.14 8.09 -7.84
C ARG A 87 3.19 9.13 -8.44
N VAL A 88 3.30 10.37 -7.98
CA VAL A 88 2.55 11.51 -8.55
C VAL A 88 2.84 11.65 -10.04
N GLU A 89 4.08 11.37 -10.47
CA GLU A 89 4.54 11.43 -11.86
C GLU A 89 3.94 10.32 -12.75
N ASP A 90 3.38 9.26 -12.17
CA ASP A 90 2.70 8.21 -12.93
C ASP A 90 1.34 8.67 -13.47
N ILE A 91 0.75 9.70 -12.86
CA ILE A 91 -0.54 10.28 -13.23
C ILE A 91 -0.43 11.81 -13.30
N PRO A 92 0.37 12.38 -14.23
CA PRO A 92 0.71 13.81 -14.26
C PRO A 92 -0.46 14.72 -14.65
N GLU A 93 -1.37 14.26 -15.50
CA GLU A 93 -2.42 15.08 -16.10
C GLU A 93 -3.80 14.79 -15.48
N VAL A 94 -4.64 15.83 -15.42
CA VAL A 94 -6.05 15.65 -14.98
C VAL A 94 -6.76 14.67 -15.89
N GLY A 95 -7.31 13.60 -15.32
CA GLY A 95 -7.92 12.49 -16.04
C GLY A 95 -7.04 11.25 -16.17
N ASP A 96 -5.76 11.36 -15.84
CA ASP A 96 -4.91 10.18 -15.70
C ASP A 96 -5.41 9.29 -14.58
N SER A 97 -5.34 8.00 -14.81
CA SER A 97 -5.78 7.00 -13.84
C SER A 97 -4.92 5.74 -13.88
N LEU A 98 -4.79 5.10 -12.72
CA LEU A 98 -4.02 3.87 -12.53
C LEU A 98 -4.84 2.90 -11.68
N VAL A 99 -4.75 1.62 -12.00
CA VAL A 99 -5.36 0.55 -11.21
C VAL A 99 -4.33 0.02 -10.21
N TYR A 100 -4.71 -0.03 -8.94
CA TYR A 100 -3.94 -0.64 -7.87
C TYR A 100 -4.71 -1.83 -7.31
N ASP A 101 -4.17 -3.02 -7.49
CA ASP A 101 -4.77 -4.27 -7.01
C ASP A 101 -3.97 -4.78 -5.81
N ILE A 102 -4.67 -5.12 -4.73
CA ILE A 102 -4.09 -5.78 -3.58
C ILE A 102 -5.07 -6.80 -3.01
N LEU A 103 -4.61 -8.04 -2.84
CA LEU A 103 -5.45 -9.15 -2.42
C LEU A 103 -6.71 -9.26 -3.30
N ASP A 104 -7.88 -9.20 -2.69
CA ASP A 104 -9.17 -9.27 -3.39
C ASP A 104 -9.73 -7.87 -3.75
N TRP A 105 -9.02 -6.81 -3.40
CA TRP A 105 -9.45 -5.44 -3.68
C TRP A 105 -8.78 -4.83 -4.89
N SER A 106 -9.53 -3.99 -5.57
CA SER A 106 -9.06 -3.19 -6.69
C SER A 106 -9.41 -1.73 -6.46
N PHE A 107 -8.45 -0.85 -6.64
CA PHE A 107 -8.63 0.59 -6.48
C PHE A 107 -8.30 1.30 -7.78
N LEU A 108 -8.99 2.41 -8.01
CA LEU A 108 -8.75 3.31 -9.12
C LEU A 108 -8.19 4.61 -8.57
N ILE A 109 -6.92 4.86 -8.82
CA ILE A 109 -6.23 6.10 -8.44
C ILE A 109 -6.39 7.08 -9.60
N VAL A 110 -6.89 8.27 -9.33
CA VAL A 110 -7.26 9.24 -10.38
C VAL A 110 -6.74 10.62 -10.03
N ARG A 111 -6.08 11.27 -10.98
CA ARG A 111 -5.86 12.72 -10.87
C ARG A 111 -7.17 13.42 -11.22
N SER A 112 -7.92 13.76 -10.20
CA SER A 112 -9.26 14.35 -10.35
C SER A 112 -9.23 15.84 -10.67
N ASP A 113 -8.15 16.55 -10.24
CA ASP A 113 -7.90 17.95 -10.53
C ASP A 113 -6.38 18.20 -10.54
N LYS A 114 -5.97 19.40 -10.94
CA LYS A 114 -4.55 19.80 -11.05
C LYS A 114 -3.71 19.41 -9.83
N ASP A 115 -4.24 19.63 -8.64
CA ASP A 115 -3.54 19.43 -7.37
C ASP A 115 -4.21 18.34 -6.51
N THR A 116 -5.14 17.54 -7.08
CA THR A 116 -5.92 16.57 -6.33
C THR A 116 -5.84 15.19 -6.95
N ILE A 117 -5.46 14.22 -6.13
CA ILE A 117 -5.53 12.79 -6.44
C ILE A 117 -6.58 12.17 -5.53
N LYS A 118 -7.45 11.34 -6.09
CA LYS A 118 -8.46 10.57 -5.39
C LYS A 118 -8.29 9.07 -5.65
N ALA A 119 -8.79 8.26 -4.76
CA ALA A 119 -8.82 6.82 -4.94
C ALA A 119 -10.21 6.27 -4.61
N PHE A 120 -10.69 5.38 -5.47
CA PHE A 120 -12.02 4.77 -5.35
C PHE A 120 -11.90 3.26 -5.41
N TYR A 121 -12.85 2.55 -4.81
CA TYR A 121 -13.04 1.15 -5.13
C TYR A 121 -13.34 1.00 -6.62
N ASN A 122 -12.56 0.24 -7.34
CA ASN A 122 -12.66 0.03 -8.78
C ASN A 122 -13.82 -0.92 -9.13
N SER A 123 -15.02 -0.54 -8.73
CA SER A 123 -16.22 -1.36 -8.85
C SER A 123 -17.41 -0.50 -9.22
N CYS A 124 -18.06 -0.82 -10.34
CA CYS A 124 -19.29 -0.17 -10.77
C CYS A 124 -20.44 -0.50 -9.81
N LEU A 125 -21.11 0.52 -9.28
CA LEU A 125 -22.20 0.38 -8.32
C LEU A 125 -23.46 -0.29 -8.90
N HIS A 126 -23.50 -0.51 -10.21
CA HIS A 126 -24.61 -1.23 -10.86
C HIS A 126 -24.50 -2.75 -10.64
N ARG A 127 -23.37 -3.37 -11.05
CA ARG A 127 -23.19 -4.84 -10.99
C ARG A 127 -21.73 -5.25 -10.68
N GLY A 128 -20.96 -4.42 -10.02
CA GLY A 128 -19.61 -4.78 -9.54
C GLY A 128 -18.52 -4.94 -10.62
N ARG A 129 -18.80 -4.58 -11.90
CA ARG A 129 -17.78 -4.62 -12.94
C ARG A 129 -16.67 -3.62 -12.64
N ARG A 130 -15.40 -4.02 -12.78
CA ARG A 130 -14.26 -3.08 -12.76
C ARG A 130 -14.47 -1.97 -13.79
N ILE A 131 -14.29 -0.73 -13.35
CA ILE A 131 -14.45 0.47 -14.19
C ILE A 131 -13.26 0.59 -15.14
N LYS A 132 -12.05 0.32 -14.63
CA LYS A 132 -10.81 0.26 -15.41
C LYS A 132 -10.09 -1.06 -15.13
N THR A 133 -9.34 -1.54 -16.10
CA THR A 133 -8.52 -2.76 -15.97
C THR A 133 -7.02 -2.47 -16.08
N GLU A 134 -6.68 -1.27 -16.53
CA GLU A 134 -5.31 -0.83 -16.75
C GLU A 134 -5.19 0.68 -16.56
N ARG A 135 -3.95 1.18 -16.59
CA ARG A 135 -3.65 2.61 -16.64
C ARG A 135 -4.31 3.24 -17.84
N GLY A 136 -4.80 4.46 -17.69
CA GLY A 136 -5.40 5.19 -18.82
C GLY A 136 -5.68 6.65 -18.51
N PHE A 137 -6.23 7.31 -19.51
CA PHE A 137 -6.68 8.69 -19.48
C PHE A 137 -8.18 8.75 -19.80
N GLY A 138 -8.89 9.70 -19.20
CA GLY A 138 -10.29 9.95 -19.49
C GLY A 138 -10.80 11.24 -18.85
N LYS A 139 -11.85 11.80 -19.43
CA LYS A 139 -12.55 12.98 -18.86
C LYS A 139 -13.57 12.59 -17.81
N ASP A 140 -13.79 11.31 -17.64
CA ASP A 140 -14.73 10.69 -16.70
C ASP A 140 -14.40 9.21 -16.49
N LEU A 141 -15.09 8.59 -15.53
CA LEU A 141 -14.94 7.20 -15.13
C LEU A 141 -16.15 6.40 -15.62
N GLN A 142 -16.09 5.91 -16.85
CA GLN A 142 -17.20 5.18 -17.46
C GLN A 142 -17.02 3.67 -17.30
N CYS A 143 -18.06 3.00 -16.81
CA CYS A 143 -18.12 1.55 -16.78
C CYS A 143 -18.27 0.97 -18.19
N PRO A 144 -17.39 0.08 -18.64
CA PRO A 144 -17.41 -0.45 -20.01
C PRO A 144 -18.57 -1.43 -20.24
N PHE A 145 -19.30 -1.85 -19.18
CA PHE A 145 -20.35 -2.85 -19.31
C PHE A 145 -21.69 -2.24 -19.73
N HIS A 146 -22.24 -1.27 -18.97
CA HIS A 146 -23.52 -0.65 -19.27
C HIS A 146 -23.48 0.88 -19.36
N GLY A 147 -22.27 1.49 -19.29
CA GLY A 147 -22.11 2.91 -19.52
C GLY A 147 -22.47 3.82 -18.33
N PHE A 148 -22.67 3.28 -17.11
CA PHE A 148 -22.72 4.14 -15.92
C PHE A 148 -21.44 4.96 -15.85
N CYS A 149 -21.56 6.25 -15.54
CA CYS A 149 -20.46 7.18 -15.66
C CYS A 149 -20.40 8.11 -14.45
N TRP A 150 -19.18 8.30 -13.94
CA TRP A 150 -18.86 9.21 -12.84
C TRP A 150 -17.89 10.28 -13.30
N ASN A 151 -17.95 11.43 -12.67
CA ASN A 151 -16.93 12.45 -12.80
C ASN A 151 -15.60 11.97 -12.21
N LEU A 152 -14.51 12.67 -12.46
CA LEU A 152 -13.19 12.32 -11.92
C LEU A 152 -13.12 12.43 -10.39
N ASP A 153 -14.02 13.18 -9.77
CA ASP A 153 -14.16 13.29 -8.31
C ASP A 153 -15.00 12.17 -7.68
N GLY A 154 -15.49 11.22 -8.50
CA GLY A 154 -16.30 10.09 -8.05
C GLY A 154 -17.80 10.36 -8.01
N SER A 155 -18.26 11.59 -8.17
CA SER A 155 -19.70 11.92 -8.19
C SER A 155 -20.39 11.35 -9.43
N LEU A 156 -21.65 10.90 -9.28
CA LEU A 156 -22.41 10.35 -10.41
C LEU A 156 -22.61 11.40 -11.49
N LYS A 157 -22.21 11.11 -12.73
CA LYS A 157 -22.37 11.96 -13.89
C LYS A 157 -23.57 11.58 -14.76
N PHE A 158 -23.71 10.28 -15.04
CA PHE A 158 -24.71 9.80 -15.99
C PHE A 158 -25.10 8.35 -15.69
N THR A 159 -26.42 8.09 -15.78
CA THR A 159 -26.99 6.75 -15.70
C THR A 159 -27.75 6.46 -16.99
N PRO A 160 -27.36 5.43 -17.76
CA PRO A 160 -28.12 4.99 -18.92
C PRO A 160 -29.52 4.56 -18.49
N ALA A 161 -30.52 4.82 -19.34
CA ALA A 161 -31.90 4.46 -19.07
C ALA A 161 -32.39 4.92 -17.66
N SER A 162 -32.11 6.18 -17.32
CA SER A 162 -32.34 6.73 -15.97
C SER A 162 -33.77 6.58 -15.49
N TRP A 163 -34.75 6.40 -16.39
CA TRP A 163 -36.15 6.12 -16.07
C TRP A 163 -36.36 4.76 -15.39
N ASP A 164 -35.48 3.78 -15.64
CA ASP A 164 -35.53 2.45 -14.99
C ASP A 164 -34.87 2.48 -13.58
N PHE A 165 -34.20 3.56 -13.25
CA PHE A 165 -33.45 3.73 -12.01
C PHE A 165 -33.88 4.97 -11.22
N PRO A 166 -35.18 5.20 -10.97
CA PRO A 166 -35.68 6.40 -10.30
C PRO A 166 -35.08 6.56 -8.89
N HIS A 167 -34.78 5.46 -8.21
CA HIS A 167 -34.24 5.41 -6.86
C HIS A 167 -32.80 5.96 -6.74
N ILE A 168 -32.07 6.09 -7.86
CA ILE A 168 -30.71 6.65 -7.85
C ILE A 168 -30.73 8.16 -7.60
N LYS A 169 -31.82 8.85 -7.96
CA LYS A 169 -31.96 10.31 -7.76
C LYS A 169 -32.04 10.72 -6.29
N ASP A 170 -32.51 9.82 -5.45
CA ASP A 170 -32.80 10.08 -4.05
C ASP A 170 -31.72 9.53 -3.09
N ARG A 171 -30.63 9.03 -3.62
CA ARG A 171 -29.57 8.45 -2.83
C ARG A 171 -28.19 8.85 -3.36
N GLU A 172 -27.24 8.90 -2.44
CA GLU A 172 -25.82 9.04 -2.80
C GLU A 172 -25.40 7.85 -3.69
N PHE A 173 -24.89 8.16 -4.87
CA PHE A 173 -24.43 7.18 -5.84
C PHE A 173 -23.04 7.49 -6.36
N SER A 174 -22.24 8.16 -5.53
CA SER A 174 -20.82 8.40 -5.78
C SER A 174 -20.01 7.13 -5.57
N LEU A 175 -18.87 7.02 -6.25
CA LEU A 175 -17.97 5.89 -6.04
C LEU A 175 -17.44 5.93 -4.60
N PRO A 176 -17.43 4.78 -3.91
CA PRO A 176 -16.82 4.69 -2.58
C PRO A 176 -15.35 5.05 -2.65
N GLU A 177 -14.97 6.04 -1.86
CA GLU A 177 -13.63 6.58 -1.78
C GLU A 177 -12.81 5.88 -0.70
N VAL A 178 -11.50 5.80 -0.86
CA VAL A 178 -10.53 5.47 0.19
C VAL A 178 -9.62 6.64 0.43
N LYS A 179 -9.03 6.72 1.62
CA LYS A 179 -8.10 7.79 1.96
C LYS A 179 -6.91 7.81 1.03
N VAL A 180 -6.49 9.02 0.66
CA VAL A 180 -5.28 9.28 -0.13
C VAL A 180 -4.43 10.32 0.57
N GLU A 181 -3.16 10.05 0.75
CA GLU A 181 -2.16 11.03 1.18
C GLU A 181 -0.93 10.95 0.28
N ILE A 182 -0.22 12.06 0.15
CA ILE A 182 0.98 12.17 -0.68
C ILE A 182 2.13 12.60 0.23
N TRP A 183 3.20 11.81 0.20
CA TRP A 183 4.43 12.11 0.90
C TRP A 183 5.61 12.04 -0.07
N GLU A 184 6.39 13.12 -0.18
CA GLU A 184 7.58 13.22 -1.04
C GLU A 184 7.37 12.71 -2.48
N GLY A 185 6.19 12.97 -3.06
CA GLY A 185 5.83 12.52 -4.43
C GLY A 185 5.34 11.08 -4.54
N PHE A 186 5.21 10.39 -3.41
CA PHE A 186 4.62 9.04 -3.35
C PHE A 186 3.15 9.13 -2.93
N VAL A 187 2.28 8.46 -3.67
CA VAL A 187 0.84 8.40 -3.40
C VAL A 187 0.54 7.15 -2.58
N PHE A 188 -0.05 7.35 -1.41
CA PHE A 188 -0.49 6.28 -0.52
C PHE A 188 -2.01 6.26 -0.42
N ILE A 189 -2.55 5.06 -0.24
CA ILE A 189 -3.97 4.85 0.05
C ILE A 189 -4.16 4.09 1.36
N ASN A 190 -5.31 4.29 2.00
CA ASN A 190 -5.70 3.54 3.19
C ASN A 190 -7.20 3.26 3.16
N MET A 191 -7.59 2.01 3.40
CA MET A 191 -9.00 1.59 3.46
C MET A 191 -9.68 1.98 4.79
N ASP A 192 -8.91 2.28 5.83
CA ASP A 192 -9.44 2.71 7.12
C ASP A 192 -9.74 4.22 7.10
N GLU A 193 -11.01 4.57 7.15
CA GLU A 193 -11.45 5.97 7.20
C GLU A 193 -10.92 6.72 8.43
N ASN A 194 -10.58 5.98 9.51
CA ASN A 194 -10.04 6.53 10.75
C ASN A 194 -8.51 6.45 10.82
N ALA A 195 -7.84 6.08 9.73
CA ALA A 195 -6.39 6.04 9.69
C ALA A 195 -5.79 7.37 10.15
N VAL A 196 -4.76 7.32 10.98
CA VAL A 196 -3.95 8.49 11.32
C VAL A 196 -3.25 9.00 10.07
N SER A 197 -2.84 10.29 10.07
CA SER A 197 -2.06 10.85 8.97
C SER A 197 -0.81 10.03 8.69
N LEU A 198 -0.39 10.02 7.44
CA LEU A 198 0.84 9.37 6.99
C LEU A 198 2.09 10.07 7.58
N GLU A 199 2.02 11.37 7.89
CA GLU A 199 3.06 12.18 8.54
C GLU A 199 2.90 12.23 10.07
#